data_3bf12bd3fa99dd443b9e53646bbe9197
#
_entry.id   3bf12bd3fa99dd443b9e53646bbe9197
#
_cell.length_a   1.000
_cell.length_b   1.000
_cell.length_c   1.000
_cell.angle_alpha   90.00
_cell.angle_beta   90.00
_cell.angle_gamma   90.00
#
_symmetry.space_group_name_H-M   'P 1'
#
loop_
_entity.id
_entity.type
_entity.pdbx_description
1 polymer ?
#
loop_
_entity_poly.entity_id
_entity_poly.type
_entity_poly.pdbx_seq_one_letter_code
_entity_poly.pdbx_strand_id
1 'polypeptide(L)'
;MAELLKGVPVARALTEELVVRCAALRERGVVPTLAIVRVGEREDDLSYERGALKRCEKVGIEARRVLLPADVSQDELLAAIKDINADPTVHGCLMFRPLPAGLDEDAVAAALDPAKDVDSMTPASLLTTLSGRGVGFAPCTAEAVLALLDHYGVELDGTKVAAVGRSLVIGRPVAAMLTARNATVTMCHTHTRDLAAECRSADIVVAAVGRARTIGADAVREGQTVIDVGINWDEAAGKLVGDVDFDAVEPVVGAITPVPGGVGAVTTAILAKHVIEAAERALN
;
A
#
# COMPACT_ATOMS: atom_id res chain seq x y z
N MET A 1 16.81 -21.96 -7.20
CA MET A 1 16.35 -20.57 -7.51
C MET A 1 14.92 -20.45 -7.00
N ALA A 2 14.65 -19.39 -6.27
CA ALA A 2 13.33 -19.12 -5.75
C ALA A 2 12.30 -18.82 -6.85
N GLU A 3 11.02 -19.07 -6.59
CA GLU A 3 9.94 -18.55 -7.39
C GLU A 3 9.87 -17.02 -7.25
N LEU A 4 9.82 -16.30 -8.38
CA LEU A 4 9.71 -14.84 -8.36
C LEU A 4 8.25 -14.40 -8.30
N LEU A 5 7.83 -13.87 -7.15
CA LEU A 5 6.49 -13.35 -6.93
C LEU A 5 6.35 -11.93 -7.52
N LYS A 6 6.18 -11.86 -8.84
CA LYS A 6 6.10 -10.58 -9.57
C LYS A 6 4.75 -9.91 -9.39
N GLY A 7 4.74 -8.60 -9.11
CA GLY A 7 3.51 -7.83 -8.94
C GLY A 7 2.75 -7.54 -10.24
N VAL A 8 3.43 -7.54 -11.40
CA VAL A 8 2.80 -7.20 -12.69
C VAL A 8 1.64 -8.14 -13.04
N PRO A 9 1.73 -9.48 -12.92
CA PRO A 9 0.58 -10.37 -13.16
C PRO A 9 -0.59 -10.07 -12.22
N VAL A 10 -0.32 -9.82 -10.92
CA VAL A 10 -1.32 -9.47 -9.91
C VAL A 10 -2.05 -8.18 -10.28
N ALA A 11 -1.29 -7.12 -10.57
CA ALA A 11 -1.84 -5.83 -10.97
C ALA A 11 -2.65 -5.90 -12.27
N ARG A 12 -2.27 -6.81 -13.20
CA ARG A 12 -3.02 -7.03 -14.44
C ARG A 12 -4.36 -7.70 -14.16
N ALA A 13 -4.38 -8.79 -13.39
CA ALA A 13 -5.61 -9.50 -13.04
C ALA A 13 -6.60 -8.58 -12.31
N LEU A 14 -6.14 -7.84 -11.29
CA LEU A 14 -6.95 -6.82 -10.60
C LEU A 14 -7.48 -5.76 -11.59
N THR A 15 -6.64 -5.27 -12.49
CA THR A 15 -7.06 -4.22 -13.43
C THR A 15 -8.16 -4.72 -14.38
N GLU A 16 -8.05 -5.96 -14.89
CA GLU A 16 -9.05 -6.57 -15.77
C GLU A 16 -10.41 -6.68 -15.07
N GLU A 17 -10.44 -7.10 -13.79
CA GLU A 17 -11.66 -7.11 -12.96
C GLU A 17 -12.22 -5.69 -12.77
N LEU A 18 -11.36 -4.73 -12.40
CA LEU A 18 -11.78 -3.36 -12.09
C LEU A 18 -12.34 -2.61 -13.31
N VAL A 19 -11.85 -2.89 -14.51
CA VAL A 19 -12.41 -2.34 -15.76
C VAL A 19 -13.87 -2.74 -15.92
N VAL A 20 -14.21 -4.00 -15.65
CA VAL A 20 -15.60 -4.49 -15.74
C VAL A 20 -16.48 -3.84 -14.67
N ARG A 21 -16.01 -3.75 -13.43
CA ARG A 21 -16.74 -3.11 -12.31
C ARG A 21 -16.96 -1.61 -12.58
N CYS A 22 -15.93 -0.93 -13.10
CA CYS A 22 -16.04 0.49 -13.46
C CYS A 22 -17.07 0.72 -14.57
N ALA A 23 -17.09 -0.12 -15.61
CA ALA A 23 -18.08 -0.05 -16.68
C ALA A 23 -19.51 -0.21 -16.14
N ALA A 24 -19.75 -1.19 -15.27
CA ALA A 24 -21.04 -1.43 -14.64
C ALA A 24 -21.51 -0.23 -13.77
N LEU A 25 -20.61 0.45 -13.07
CA LEU A 25 -20.93 1.68 -12.33
C LEU A 25 -21.33 2.81 -13.29
N ARG A 26 -20.60 2.97 -14.40
CA ARG A 26 -20.92 3.99 -15.40
C ARG A 26 -22.27 3.77 -16.10
N GLU A 27 -22.65 2.52 -16.35
CA GLU A 27 -23.99 2.17 -16.86
C GLU A 27 -25.10 2.56 -15.86
N ARG A 28 -24.80 2.59 -14.57
CA ARG A 28 -25.71 3.07 -13.50
C ARG A 28 -25.65 4.58 -13.27
N GLY A 29 -24.89 5.32 -14.10
CA GLY A 29 -24.75 6.78 -14.01
C GLY A 29 -23.71 7.25 -12.99
N VAL A 30 -22.90 6.35 -12.41
CA VAL A 30 -21.84 6.69 -11.46
C VAL A 30 -20.48 6.62 -12.15
N VAL A 31 -19.76 7.73 -12.12
CA VAL A 31 -18.38 7.82 -12.63
C VAL A 31 -17.44 7.77 -11.43
N PRO A 32 -16.78 6.62 -11.18
CA PRO A 32 -15.80 6.56 -10.08
C PRO A 32 -14.74 7.64 -10.23
N THR A 33 -14.54 8.44 -9.19
CA THR A 33 -13.67 9.63 -9.24
C THR A 33 -12.73 9.66 -8.06
N LEU A 34 -11.44 9.82 -8.34
CA LEU A 34 -10.36 9.98 -7.37
C LEU A 34 -9.90 11.44 -7.33
N ALA A 35 -9.97 12.09 -6.17
CA ALA A 35 -9.27 13.34 -5.92
C ALA A 35 -7.82 13.03 -5.53
N ILE A 36 -6.86 13.65 -6.22
CA ILE A 36 -5.42 13.56 -5.91
C ILE A 36 -4.96 14.90 -5.37
N VAL A 37 -4.67 14.96 -4.08
CA VAL A 37 -4.19 16.16 -3.38
C VAL A 37 -2.68 16.12 -3.29
N ARG A 38 -2.01 17.16 -3.83
CA ARG A 38 -0.56 17.30 -3.78
C ARG A 38 -0.20 18.73 -3.32
N VAL A 39 0.71 18.80 -2.35
CA VAL A 39 1.26 20.06 -1.84
C VAL A 39 2.72 20.19 -2.29
N GLY A 40 3.01 21.16 -3.11
CA GLY A 40 4.33 21.32 -3.74
C GLY A 40 4.59 20.33 -4.88
N GLU A 41 5.87 20.09 -5.19
CA GLU A 41 6.32 19.32 -6.38
C GLU A 41 7.49 18.39 -6.07
N ARG A 42 7.36 17.56 -5.02
CA ARG A 42 8.38 16.56 -4.72
C ARG A 42 8.43 15.49 -5.82
N GLU A 43 9.63 15.10 -6.24
CA GLU A 43 9.83 14.12 -7.32
C GLU A 43 9.15 12.77 -7.05
N ASP A 44 9.18 12.30 -5.80
CA ASP A 44 8.54 11.06 -5.40
C ASP A 44 7.02 11.14 -5.57
N ASP A 45 6.41 12.25 -5.16
CA ASP A 45 4.97 12.50 -5.30
C ASP A 45 4.58 12.55 -6.77
N LEU A 46 5.35 13.26 -7.60
CA LEU A 46 5.15 13.35 -9.05
C LEU A 46 5.26 11.97 -9.73
N SER A 47 6.20 11.15 -9.27
CA SER A 47 6.39 9.80 -9.81
C SER A 47 5.20 8.90 -9.47
N TYR A 48 4.73 8.94 -8.22
CA TYR A 48 3.58 8.15 -7.79
C TYR A 48 2.28 8.66 -8.46
N GLU A 49 2.09 9.98 -8.54
CA GLU A 49 0.94 10.62 -9.24
C GLU A 49 0.83 10.12 -10.68
N ARG A 50 1.95 10.11 -11.43
CA ARG A 50 1.96 9.58 -12.81
C ARG A 50 1.50 8.11 -12.87
N GLY A 51 1.91 7.30 -11.91
CA GLY A 51 1.47 5.90 -11.81
C GLY A 51 -0.02 5.77 -11.51
N ALA A 52 -0.54 6.55 -10.56
CA ALA A 52 -1.95 6.58 -10.18
C ALA A 52 -2.82 7.06 -11.35
N LEU A 53 -2.44 8.15 -12.05
CA LEU A 53 -3.16 8.67 -13.21
C LEU A 53 -3.25 7.63 -14.35
N LYS A 54 -2.14 6.96 -14.69
CA LYS A 54 -2.15 5.88 -15.68
C LYS A 54 -3.06 4.72 -15.28
N ARG A 55 -3.12 4.41 -14.00
CA ARG A 55 -4.01 3.35 -13.49
C ARG A 55 -5.47 3.79 -13.60
N CYS A 56 -5.80 5.01 -13.19
CA CYS A 56 -7.14 5.57 -13.30
C CYS A 56 -7.62 5.56 -14.76
N GLU A 57 -6.80 6.05 -15.70
CA GLU A 57 -7.08 6.03 -17.12
C GLU A 57 -7.37 4.60 -17.63
N LYS A 58 -6.52 3.64 -17.27
CA LYS A 58 -6.67 2.24 -17.71
C LYS A 58 -7.93 1.56 -17.17
N VAL A 59 -8.35 1.89 -15.96
CA VAL A 59 -9.56 1.33 -15.32
C VAL A 59 -10.82 2.09 -15.75
N GLY A 60 -10.70 3.36 -16.13
CA GLY A 60 -11.82 4.24 -16.46
C GLY A 60 -12.29 5.10 -15.28
N ILE A 61 -11.44 5.26 -14.25
CA ILE A 61 -11.66 6.16 -13.12
C ILE A 61 -11.32 7.59 -13.53
N GLU A 62 -12.18 8.56 -13.19
CA GLU A 62 -11.86 9.97 -13.35
C GLU A 62 -10.89 10.43 -12.26
N ALA A 63 -9.84 11.15 -12.64
CA ALA A 63 -8.87 11.70 -11.69
C ALA A 63 -8.96 13.23 -11.66
N ARG A 64 -9.24 13.80 -10.48
CA ARG A 64 -9.26 15.24 -10.23
C ARG A 64 -8.05 15.64 -9.43
N ARG A 65 -7.23 16.50 -9.99
CA ARG A 65 -6.00 16.97 -9.34
C ARG A 65 -6.30 18.24 -8.54
N VAL A 66 -5.99 18.20 -7.25
CA VAL A 66 -6.02 19.34 -6.33
C VAL A 66 -4.57 19.69 -6.00
N LEU A 67 -4.02 20.62 -6.76
CA LEU A 67 -2.62 21.01 -6.68
C LEU A 67 -2.50 22.28 -5.85
N LEU A 68 -1.86 22.17 -4.70
CA LEU A 68 -1.65 23.27 -3.77
C LEU A 68 -0.15 23.70 -3.79
N PRO A 69 0.14 24.99 -3.67
CA PRO A 69 1.51 25.47 -3.64
C PRO A 69 2.23 24.99 -2.36
N ALA A 70 3.57 24.96 -2.38
CA ALA A 70 4.36 24.46 -1.26
C ALA A 70 4.22 25.31 0.03
N ASP A 71 3.82 26.56 -0.11
CA ASP A 71 3.57 27.53 0.96
C ASP A 71 2.09 27.68 1.32
N VAL A 72 1.24 26.73 0.91
CA VAL A 72 -0.18 26.71 1.28
C VAL A 72 -0.36 26.75 2.79
N SER A 73 -1.33 27.52 3.25
CA SER A 73 -1.68 27.56 4.68
C SER A 73 -2.46 26.32 5.12
N GLN A 74 -2.44 26.03 6.41
CA GLN A 74 -3.23 24.96 7.02
C GLN A 74 -4.73 25.11 6.71
N ASP A 75 -5.25 26.33 6.81
CA ASP A 75 -6.68 26.61 6.57
C ASP A 75 -7.07 26.38 5.12
N GLU A 76 -6.24 26.74 4.16
CA GLU A 76 -6.49 26.48 2.73
C GLU A 76 -6.46 24.98 2.41
N LEU A 77 -5.52 24.23 2.99
CA LEU A 77 -5.48 22.78 2.84
C LEU A 77 -6.72 22.11 3.45
N LEU A 78 -7.12 22.51 4.66
CA LEU A 78 -8.34 22.02 5.30
C LEU A 78 -9.61 22.37 4.52
N ALA A 79 -9.66 23.57 3.91
CA ALA A 79 -10.76 23.96 3.04
C ALA A 79 -10.83 23.04 1.80
N ALA A 80 -9.70 22.74 1.16
CA ALA A 80 -9.67 21.79 0.04
C ALA A 80 -10.16 20.38 0.42
N ILE A 81 -9.78 19.88 1.60
CA ILE A 81 -10.29 18.59 2.12
C ILE A 81 -11.80 18.66 2.39
N LYS A 82 -12.29 19.77 2.94
CA LYS A 82 -13.72 19.97 3.18
C LYS A 82 -14.52 19.99 1.86
N ASP A 83 -13.99 20.61 0.82
CA ASP A 83 -14.62 20.63 -0.50
C ASP A 83 -14.68 19.23 -1.12
N ILE A 84 -13.60 18.44 -0.98
CA ILE A 84 -13.56 17.02 -1.39
C ILE A 84 -14.61 16.21 -0.63
N ASN A 85 -14.73 16.40 0.70
CA ASN A 85 -15.74 15.69 1.51
C ASN A 85 -17.16 16.03 1.07
N ALA A 86 -17.42 17.30 0.75
CA ALA A 86 -18.75 17.80 0.39
C ALA A 86 -19.17 17.42 -1.05
N ASP A 87 -18.23 17.07 -1.93
CA ASP A 87 -18.53 16.72 -3.31
C ASP A 87 -18.99 15.25 -3.42
N PRO A 88 -20.29 14.98 -3.68
CA PRO A 88 -20.80 13.62 -3.79
C PRO A 88 -20.30 12.88 -5.03
N THR A 89 -19.68 13.57 -5.98
CA THR A 89 -19.11 12.97 -7.19
C THR A 89 -17.68 12.48 -6.99
N VAL A 90 -17.03 12.83 -5.86
CA VAL A 90 -15.70 12.32 -5.49
C VAL A 90 -15.88 11.13 -4.56
N HIS A 91 -15.32 9.99 -4.96
CA HIS A 91 -15.45 8.72 -4.24
C HIS A 91 -14.20 8.35 -3.44
N GLY A 92 -13.02 8.87 -3.82
CA GLY A 92 -11.78 8.64 -3.10
C GLY A 92 -10.90 9.87 -3.06
N CYS A 93 -10.06 9.97 -2.03
CA CYS A 93 -9.02 10.99 -1.88
C CYS A 93 -7.68 10.31 -1.63
N LEU A 94 -6.72 10.60 -2.49
CA LEU A 94 -5.30 10.27 -2.30
C LEU A 94 -4.56 11.56 -1.95
N MET A 95 -3.94 11.63 -0.78
CA MET A 95 -3.08 12.75 -0.40
C MET A 95 -1.64 12.27 -0.23
N PHE A 96 -0.71 12.95 -0.89
CA PHE A 96 0.71 12.64 -0.76
C PHE A 96 1.28 13.11 0.57
N ARG A 97 2.06 12.25 1.21
CA ARG A 97 2.70 12.47 2.51
C ARG A 97 4.19 12.10 2.47
N PRO A 98 5.02 12.64 3.36
CA PRO A 98 4.69 13.61 4.39
C PRO A 98 4.37 14.99 3.80
N LEU A 99 3.52 15.74 4.48
CA LEU A 99 3.24 17.14 4.14
C LEU A 99 4.48 18.03 4.39
N PRO A 100 4.58 19.18 3.71
CA PRO A 100 5.61 20.18 4.01
C PRO A 100 5.64 20.57 5.49
N ALA A 101 6.84 20.92 5.99
CA ALA A 101 7.01 21.37 7.36
C ALA A 101 6.13 22.61 7.66
N GLY A 102 5.45 22.58 8.80
CA GLY A 102 4.53 23.65 9.22
C GLY A 102 3.05 23.33 9.02
N LEU A 103 2.72 22.28 8.26
CA LEU A 103 1.37 21.76 8.16
C LEU A 103 1.14 20.64 9.19
N ASP A 104 -0.03 20.65 9.81
CA ASP A 104 -0.47 19.60 10.75
C ASP A 104 -1.15 18.46 9.97
N GLU A 105 -0.39 17.41 9.70
CA GLU A 105 -0.86 16.22 8.97
C GLU A 105 -1.96 15.48 9.73
N ASP A 106 -1.89 15.43 11.06
CA ASP A 106 -2.90 14.77 11.89
C ASP A 106 -4.24 15.50 11.84
N ALA A 107 -4.22 16.83 11.84
CA ALA A 107 -5.43 17.63 11.67
C ALA A 107 -6.07 17.41 10.29
N VAL A 108 -5.26 17.29 9.23
CA VAL A 108 -5.75 17.00 7.87
C VAL A 108 -6.32 15.58 7.79
N ALA A 109 -5.63 14.60 8.37
CA ALA A 109 -6.10 13.22 8.45
C ALA A 109 -7.44 13.12 9.20
N ALA A 110 -7.59 13.88 10.30
CA ALA A 110 -8.83 13.92 11.07
C ALA A 110 -9.99 14.60 10.33
N ALA A 111 -9.70 15.49 9.39
CA ALA A 111 -10.69 16.23 8.62
C ALA A 111 -11.23 15.45 7.41
N LEU A 112 -10.49 14.49 6.88
CA LEU A 112 -10.91 13.69 5.72
C LEU A 112 -12.02 12.71 6.12
N ASP A 113 -13.07 12.63 5.28
CA ASP A 113 -14.12 11.62 5.43
C ASP A 113 -13.53 10.20 5.23
N PRO A 114 -13.62 9.31 6.24
CA PRO A 114 -13.11 7.95 6.12
C PRO A 114 -13.71 7.16 4.94
N ALA A 115 -14.91 7.50 4.49
CA ALA A 115 -15.52 6.85 3.33
C ALA A 115 -14.77 7.17 2.01
N LYS A 116 -14.03 8.29 1.98
CA LYS A 116 -13.21 8.72 0.85
C LYS A 116 -11.71 8.50 1.05
N ASP A 117 -11.32 7.99 2.22
CA ASP A 117 -9.92 7.71 2.57
C ASP A 117 -9.44 6.40 1.94
N VAL A 118 -9.10 6.43 0.67
CA VAL A 118 -8.73 5.24 -0.12
C VAL A 118 -7.30 4.74 0.08
N ASP A 119 -6.51 5.40 0.95
CA ASP A 119 -5.13 4.97 1.29
C ASP A 119 -4.85 4.98 2.80
N SER A 120 -5.93 4.95 3.61
CA SER A 120 -5.85 4.76 5.07
C SER A 120 -4.98 5.78 5.80
N MET A 121 -5.18 7.06 5.52
CA MET A 121 -4.52 8.11 6.29
C MET A 121 -5.28 8.50 7.57
N THR A 122 -6.59 8.22 7.63
CA THR A 122 -7.43 8.59 8.76
C THR A 122 -7.32 7.58 9.92
N PRO A 123 -7.46 8.02 11.18
CA PRO A 123 -7.55 7.10 12.32
C PRO A 123 -8.69 6.07 12.19
N ALA A 124 -9.81 6.46 11.56
CA ALA A 124 -10.96 5.57 11.36
C ALA A 124 -10.65 4.44 10.37
N SER A 125 -9.99 4.72 9.25
CA SER A 125 -9.54 3.69 8.30
C SER A 125 -8.54 2.74 8.93
N LEU A 126 -7.62 3.28 9.74
CA LEU A 126 -6.65 2.44 10.45
C LEU A 126 -7.34 1.53 11.47
N LEU A 127 -8.32 2.04 12.22
CA LEU A 127 -9.14 1.22 13.13
C LEU A 127 -9.91 0.14 12.37
N THR A 128 -10.48 0.48 11.20
CA THR A 128 -11.16 -0.48 10.31
C THR A 128 -10.21 -1.60 9.87
N THR A 129 -8.98 -1.25 9.49
CA THR A 129 -7.94 -2.24 9.12
C THR A 129 -7.59 -3.18 10.26
N LEU A 130 -7.48 -2.65 11.50
CA LEU A 130 -7.14 -3.45 12.69
C LEU A 130 -8.29 -4.33 13.18
N SER A 131 -9.53 -3.86 13.08
CA SER A 131 -10.72 -4.53 13.63
C SER A 131 -11.50 -5.37 12.62
N GLY A 132 -11.28 -5.14 11.32
CA GLY A 132 -12.10 -5.70 10.23
C GLY A 132 -13.52 -5.11 10.18
N ARG A 133 -13.80 -4.01 10.92
CA ARG A 133 -15.14 -3.40 11.05
C ARG A 133 -15.04 -1.89 11.01
N GLY A 134 -15.95 -1.26 10.28
CA GLY A 134 -16.02 0.20 10.21
C GLY A 134 -16.10 0.73 8.79
N VAL A 135 -15.78 2.03 8.66
CA VAL A 135 -15.72 2.74 7.37
C VAL A 135 -14.27 3.09 7.07
N GLY A 136 -13.92 3.03 5.81
CA GLY A 136 -12.56 3.30 5.32
C GLY A 136 -11.96 2.09 4.62
N PHE A 137 -10.67 2.17 4.36
CA PHE A 137 -9.91 1.17 3.59
C PHE A 137 -8.59 0.87 4.29
N ALA A 138 -8.00 -0.28 3.97
CA ALA A 138 -6.65 -0.59 4.40
C ALA A 138 -5.61 0.26 3.62
N PRO A 139 -4.39 0.46 4.16
CA PRO A 139 -3.31 1.05 3.38
C PRO A 139 -3.05 0.23 2.10
N CYS A 140 -2.99 0.90 0.96
CA CYS A 140 -2.84 0.23 -0.35
C CYS A 140 -1.63 -0.71 -0.41
N THR A 141 -0.51 -0.31 0.20
CA THR A 141 0.70 -1.14 0.22
C THR A 141 0.54 -2.40 1.09
N ALA A 142 -0.15 -2.28 2.22
CA ALA A 142 -0.43 -3.43 3.10
C ALA A 142 -1.35 -4.43 2.40
N GLU A 143 -2.40 -3.96 1.74
CA GLU A 143 -3.31 -4.81 0.99
C GLU A 143 -2.65 -5.42 -0.26
N ALA A 144 -1.72 -4.72 -0.90
CA ALA A 144 -0.95 -5.25 -2.02
C ALA A 144 -0.10 -6.47 -1.62
N VAL A 145 0.39 -6.55 -0.39
CA VAL A 145 1.08 -7.74 0.15
C VAL A 145 0.13 -8.94 0.16
N LEU A 146 -1.09 -8.77 0.69
CA LEU A 146 -2.07 -9.85 0.76
C LEU A 146 -2.54 -10.26 -0.65
N ALA A 147 -2.83 -9.29 -1.52
CA ALA A 147 -3.23 -9.57 -2.90
C ALA A 147 -2.17 -10.37 -3.67
N LEU A 148 -0.89 -10.12 -3.37
CA LEU A 148 0.21 -10.85 -3.96
C LEU A 148 0.28 -12.28 -3.41
N LEU A 149 0.18 -12.47 -2.09
CA LEU A 149 0.15 -13.79 -1.45
C LEU A 149 -1.04 -14.61 -1.96
N ASP A 150 -2.23 -14.02 -2.06
CA ASP A 150 -3.44 -14.67 -2.57
C ASP A 150 -3.28 -15.10 -4.04
N HIS A 151 -2.73 -14.24 -4.89
CA HIS A 151 -2.55 -14.54 -6.32
C HIS A 151 -1.62 -15.73 -6.56
N TYR A 152 -0.58 -15.87 -5.74
CA TYR A 152 0.36 -16.98 -5.84
C TYR A 152 -0.05 -18.20 -4.98
N GLY A 153 -1.23 -18.17 -4.36
CA GLY A 153 -1.76 -19.29 -3.58
C GLY A 153 -0.94 -19.61 -2.34
N VAL A 154 -0.30 -18.59 -1.73
CA VAL A 154 0.46 -18.79 -0.48
C VAL A 154 -0.51 -18.99 0.67
N GLU A 155 -0.46 -20.16 1.32
CA GLU A 155 -1.29 -20.48 2.46
C GLU A 155 -0.98 -19.59 3.66
N LEU A 156 -2.03 -19.06 4.29
CA LEU A 156 -1.89 -18.18 5.47
C LEU A 156 -2.45 -18.81 6.75
N ASP A 157 -3.42 -19.72 6.64
CA ASP A 157 -4.06 -20.33 7.80
C ASP A 157 -3.07 -21.19 8.60
N GLY A 158 -2.87 -20.84 9.87
CA GLY A 158 -1.90 -21.48 10.75
C GLY A 158 -0.43 -21.20 10.47
N THR A 159 -0.11 -20.43 9.41
CA THR A 159 1.26 -20.12 8.98
C THR A 159 1.93 -19.11 9.91
N LYS A 160 3.23 -19.27 10.17
CA LYS A 160 4.03 -18.30 10.93
C LYS A 160 4.58 -17.21 10.03
N VAL A 161 4.37 -15.95 10.41
CA VAL A 161 4.85 -14.78 9.67
C VAL A 161 5.71 -13.89 10.55
N ALA A 162 6.90 -13.54 10.10
CA ALA A 162 7.71 -12.46 10.66
C ALA A 162 7.44 -11.16 9.87
N ALA A 163 6.72 -10.23 10.49
CA ALA A 163 6.49 -8.89 9.93
C ALA A 163 7.56 -7.94 10.46
N VAL A 164 8.53 -7.60 9.61
CA VAL A 164 9.68 -6.76 9.97
C VAL A 164 9.40 -5.31 9.61
N GLY A 165 9.14 -4.50 10.61
CA GLY A 165 8.67 -3.11 10.53
C GLY A 165 7.41 -2.90 11.33
N ARG A 166 7.23 -1.68 11.89
CA ARG A 166 6.07 -1.35 12.74
C ARG A 166 5.43 0.00 12.43
N SER A 167 5.59 0.46 11.19
CA SER A 167 4.92 1.69 10.74
C SER A 167 3.40 1.53 10.73
N LEU A 168 2.67 2.64 10.81
CA LEU A 168 1.21 2.66 10.67
C LEU A 168 0.76 2.50 9.20
N VAL A 169 1.69 2.68 8.26
CA VAL A 169 1.39 2.58 6.82
C VAL A 169 1.51 1.14 6.32
N ILE A 170 2.45 0.35 6.85
CA ILE A 170 2.72 -1.00 6.32
C ILE A 170 2.76 -2.04 7.43
N GLY A 171 3.72 -1.97 8.34
CA GLY A 171 4.04 -3.07 9.25
C GLY A 171 2.89 -3.50 10.15
N ARG A 172 2.26 -2.56 10.88
CA ARG A 172 1.11 -2.86 11.75
C ARG A 172 -0.13 -3.26 10.95
N PRO A 173 -0.51 -2.56 9.86
CA PRO A 173 -1.61 -2.99 9.01
C PRO A 173 -1.45 -4.39 8.44
N VAL A 174 -0.30 -4.71 7.84
CA VAL A 174 -0.01 -6.06 7.31
C VAL A 174 -0.15 -7.12 8.39
N ALA A 175 0.44 -6.88 9.59
CA ALA A 175 0.36 -7.83 10.69
C ALA A 175 -1.09 -8.08 11.13
N ALA A 176 -1.92 -7.02 11.21
CA ALA A 176 -3.34 -7.16 11.55
C ALA A 176 -4.10 -7.93 10.47
N MET A 177 -3.89 -7.60 9.20
CA MET A 177 -4.56 -8.26 8.08
C MET A 177 -4.17 -9.73 7.96
N LEU A 178 -2.89 -10.08 8.18
CA LEU A 178 -2.43 -11.47 8.21
C LEU A 178 -3.03 -12.24 9.40
N THR A 179 -3.11 -11.60 10.57
CA THR A 179 -3.76 -12.19 11.76
C THR A 179 -5.25 -12.47 11.49
N ALA A 180 -5.95 -11.56 10.79
CA ALA A 180 -7.34 -11.77 10.38
C ALA A 180 -7.51 -12.94 9.38
N ARG A 181 -6.42 -13.38 8.74
CA ARG A 181 -6.34 -14.56 7.86
C ARG A 181 -5.79 -15.80 8.60
N ASN A 182 -5.88 -15.83 9.92
CA ASN A 182 -5.43 -16.91 10.82
C ASN A 182 -3.91 -17.16 10.83
N ALA A 183 -3.09 -16.26 10.34
CA ALA A 183 -1.65 -16.37 10.47
C ALA A 183 -1.19 -16.04 11.91
N THR A 184 -0.13 -16.71 12.37
CA THR A 184 0.57 -16.36 13.61
C THR A 184 1.67 -15.36 13.30
N VAL A 185 1.51 -14.10 13.70
CA VAL A 185 2.41 -13.02 13.31
C VAL A 185 3.31 -12.58 14.46
N THR A 186 4.63 -12.64 14.24
CA THR A 186 5.63 -11.98 15.08
C THR A 186 6.02 -10.65 14.47
N MET A 187 5.74 -9.55 15.17
CA MET A 187 6.15 -8.22 14.72
C MET A 187 7.56 -7.91 15.20
N CYS A 188 8.49 -7.74 14.27
CA CYS A 188 9.88 -7.40 14.49
C CYS A 188 10.18 -5.92 14.22
N HIS A 189 11.16 -5.36 14.92
CA HIS A 189 11.55 -3.95 14.80
C HIS A 189 13.00 -3.74 15.28
N THR A 190 13.48 -2.51 15.27
CA THR A 190 14.86 -2.14 15.64
C THR A 190 15.30 -2.56 17.06
N HIS A 191 14.35 -2.89 17.95
CA HIS A 191 14.64 -3.41 19.31
C HIS A 191 14.43 -4.92 19.44
N THR A 192 14.17 -5.64 18.35
CA THR A 192 14.13 -7.12 18.35
C THR A 192 15.54 -7.65 18.61
N ARG A 193 15.70 -8.50 19.64
CA ARG A 193 17.02 -8.94 20.12
C ARG A 193 17.80 -9.74 19.08
N ASP A 194 17.12 -10.69 18.42
CA ASP A 194 17.70 -11.54 17.37
C ASP A 194 16.73 -11.58 16.19
N LEU A 195 16.83 -10.55 15.36
CA LEU A 195 15.98 -10.43 14.16
C LEU A 195 16.13 -11.63 13.22
N ALA A 196 17.37 -12.11 13.05
CA ALA A 196 17.65 -13.21 12.16
C ALA A 196 16.98 -14.52 12.65
N ALA A 197 17.01 -14.80 13.94
CA ALA A 197 16.33 -15.96 14.51
C ALA A 197 14.81 -15.87 14.34
N GLU A 198 14.20 -14.71 14.59
CA GLU A 198 12.77 -14.50 14.38
C GLU A 198 12.36 -14.73 12.91
N CYS A 199 13.11 -14.17 11.98
CA CYS A 199 12.86 -14.36 10.56
C CYS A 199 13.03 -15.84 10.15
N ARG A 200 14.11 -16.53 10.58
CA ARG A 200 14.30 -17.95 10.28
C ARG A 200 13.23 -18.87 10.87
N SER A 201 12.61 -18.49 11.99
CA SER A 201 11.55 -19.28 12.62
C SER A 201 10.21 -19.21 11.91
N ALA A 202 10.01 -18.22 11.03
CA ALA A 202 8.78 -18.00 10.27
C ALA A 202 8.76 -18.83 8.97
N ASP A 203 7.57 -18.98 8.39
CA ASP A 203 7.37 -19.55 7.05
C ASP A 203 7.32 -18.44 6.00
N ILE A 204 6.84 -17.27 6.40
CA ILE A 204 6.78 -16.07 5.56
C ILE A 204 7.50 -14.92 6.27
N VAL A 205 8.35 -14.20 5.55
CA VAL A 205 8.98 -12.96 6.01
C VAL A 205 8.44 -11.79 5.19
N VAL A 206 7.87 -10.79 5.86
CA VAL A 206 7.44 -9.53 5.21
C VAL A 206 8.39 -8.43 5.68
N ALA A 207 9.26 -7.95 4.79
CA ALA A 207 10.23 -6.90 5.08
C ALA A 207 9.68 -5.52 4.70
N ALA A 208 9.47 -4.65 5.70
CA ALA A 208 8.95 -3.29 5.57
C ALA A 208 9.69 -2.33 6.51
N VAL A 209 11.02 -2.30 6.38
CA VAL A 209 11.96 -1.62 7.30
C VAL A 209 12.28 -0.21 6.82
N GLY A 210 12.26 0.01 5.49
CA GLY A 210 12.69 1.26 4.86
C GLY A 210 14.21 1.46 4.90
N ARG A 211 14.97 0.36 4.95
CA ARG A 211 16.44 0.37 4.91
C ARG A 211 16.94 -0.79 4.05
N ALA A 212 17.71 -0.44 3.04
CA ALA A 212 18.26 -1.39 2.08
C ALA A 212 19.03 -2.55 2.75
N ARG A 213 18.81 -3.76 2.23
CA ARG A 213 19.54 -4.98 2.59
C ARG A 213 19.60 -5.31 4.09
N THR A 214 18.52 -4.98 4.82
CA THR A 214 18.41 -5.29 6.26
C THR A 214 18.22 -6.79 6.50
N ILE A 215 17.57 -7.51 5.58
CA ILE A 215 17.35 -8.95 5.65
C ILE A 215 18.36 -9.65 4.71
N GLY A 216 19.35 -10.31 5.29
CA GLY A 216 20.37 -11.06 4.58
C GLY A 216 20.12 -12.57 4.59
N ALA A 217 21.03 -13.34 3.97
CA ALA A 217 20.97 -14.79 3.90
C ALA A 217 21.00 -15.47 5.28
N ASP A 218 21.60 -14.83 6.28
CA ASP A 218 21.64 -15.31 7.67
C ASP A 218 20.29 -15.23 8.38
N ALA A 219 19.37 -14.43 7.86
CA ALA A 219 18.03 -14.23 8.41
C ALA A 219 16.95 -15.10 7.74
N VAL A 220 17.29 -15.94 6.78
CA VAL A 220 16.33 -16.76 6.04
C VAL A 220 16.72 -18.24 6.02
N ARG A 221 15.81 -19.10 5.59
CA ARG A 221 16.03 -20.53 5.40
C ARG A 221 15.36 -21.05 4.13
N GLU A 222 15.72 -22.26 3.73
CA GLU A 222 15.10 -22.96 2.61
C GLU A 222 13.57 -23.11 2.77
N GLY A 223 12.85 -22.94 1.66
CA GLY A 223 11.40 -23.10 1.57
C GLY A 223 10.58 -21.91 2.04
N GLN A 224 11.20 -20.87 2.58
CA GLN A 224 10.47 -19.66 3.01
C GLN A 224 9.94 -18.83 1.83
N THR A 225 8.85 -18.10 2.08
CA THR A 225 8.37 -17.02 1.20
C THR A 225 8.82 -15.68 1.76
N VAL A 226 9.47 -14.85 0.94
CA VAL A 226 9.96 -13.52 1.35
C VAL A 226 9.27 -12.44 0.53
N ILE A 227 8.54 -11.56 1.22
CA ILE A 227 7.86 -10.41 0.63
C ILE A 227 8.63 -9.15 0.99
N ASP A 228 9.33 -8.59 0.04
CA ASP A 228 10.05 -7.34 0.18
C ASP A 228 9.15 -6.16 -0.22
N VAL A 229 8.82 -5.31 0.73
CA VAL A 229 8.00 -4.10 0.54
C VAL A 229 8.87 -2.85 0.43
N GLY A 230 10.15 -2.96 0.77
CA GLY A 230 11.11 -1.85 0.76
C GLY A 230 11.34 -1.27 -0.63
N ILE A 231 11.50 0.04 -0.69
CA ILE A 231 11.95 0.76 -1.89
C ILE A 231 12.99 1.77 -1.43
N ASN A 232 14.25 1.51 -1.76
CA ASN A 232 15.37 2.34 -1.37
C ASN A 232 16.19 2.69 -2.63
N TRP A 233 16.70 3.91 -2.71
CA TRP A 233 17.65 4.27 -3.75
C TRP A 233 19.06 3.88 -3.32
N ASP A 234 19.71 3.02 -4.08
CA ASP A 234 21.11 2.64 -3.88
C ASP A 234 21.99 3.54 -4.76
N GLU A 235 22.64 4.53 -4.15
CA GLU A 235 23.49 5.49 -4.86
C GLU A 235 24.68 4.81 -5.54
N ALA A 236 25.26 3.77 -4.92
CA ALA A 236 26.41 3.06 -5.45
C ALA A 236 26.04 2.22 -6.69
N ALA A 237 24.85 1.63 -6.69
CA ALA A 237 24.36 0.81 -7.80
C ALA A 237 23.54 1.63 -8.83
N GLY A 238 23.14 2.86 -8.50
CA GLY A 238 22.29 3.71 -9.35
C GLY A 238 20.93 3.10 -9.65
N LYS A 239 20.37 2.32 -8.73
CA LYS A 239 19.10 1.61 -8.91
C LYS A 239 18.27 1.52 -7.63
N LEU A 240 16.99 1.23 -7.79
CA LEU A 240 16.13 0.89 -6.67
C LEU A 240 16.45 -0.52 -6.17
N VAL A 241 16.49 -0.67 -4.84
CA VAL A 241 16.68 -1.94 -4.14
C VAL A 241 15.67 -2.07 -3.00
N GLY A 242 15.43 -3.29 -2.54
CA GLY A 242 14.54 -3.57 -1.43
C GLY A 242 15.22 -3.52 -0.05
N ASP A 243 14.43 -3.87 0.96
CA ASP A 243 14.91 -4.08 2.33
C ASP A 243 15.62 -5.44 2.49
N VAL A 244 15.45 -6.34 1.51
CA VAL A 244 16.07 -7.65 1.44
C VAL A 244 17.34 -7.58 0.57
N ASP A 245 18.40 -8.23 0.98
CA ASP A 245 19.55 -8.49 0.11
C ASP A 245 19.17 -9.59 -0.89
N PHE A 246 18.58 -9.16 -2.01
CA PHE A 246 17.96 -10.04 -2.99
C PHE A 246 18.96 -11.08 -3.51
N ASP A 247 20.16 -10.66 -3.88
CA ASP A 247 21.16 -11.53 -4.48
C ASP A 247 21.66 -12.61 -3.51
N ALA A 248 21.68 -12.31 -2.20
CA ALA A 248 22.08 -13.24 -1.16
C ALA A 248 20.93 -14.16 -0.70
N VAL A 249 19.68 -13.69 -0.76
CA VAL A 249 18.49 -14.37 -0.23
C VAL A 249 17.81 -15.25 -1.28
N GLU A 250 17.72 -14.82 -2.55
CA GLU A 250 17.05 -15.56 -3.63
C GLU A 250 17.55 -17.01 -3.79
N PRO A 251 18.84 -17.31 -3.70
CA PRO A 251 19.31 -18.70 -3.82
C PRO A 251 18.88 -19.61 -2.66
N VAL A 252 18.48 -19.05 -1.52
CA VAL A 252 18.18 -19.77 -0.28
C VAL A 252 16.70 -20.09 -0.13
N VAL A 253 15.81 -19.14 -0.48
CA VAL A 253 14.36 -19.22 -0.17
C VAL A 253 13.58 -19.94 -1.26
N GLY A 254 12.31 -20.30 -0.93
CA GLY A 254 11.40 -20.94 -1.89
C GLY A 254 10.77 -19.94 -2.86
N ALA A 255 10.40 -18.76 -2.35
CA ALA A 255 9.77 -17.69 -3.13
C ALA A 255 10.18 -16.31 -2.63
N ILE A 256 10.27 -15.32 -3.53
CA ILE A 256 10.67 -13.96 -3.19
C ILE A 256 10.08 -12.93 -4.16
N THR A 257 9.70 -11.76 -3.65
CA THR A 257 9.32 -10.62 -4.49
C THR A 257 10.57 -9.86 -4.99
N PRO A 258 10.64 -9.49 -6.27
CA PRO A 258 11.72 -8.63 -6.76
C PRO A 258 11.45 -7.15 -6.42
N VAL A 259 12.51 -6.36 -6.25
CA VAL A 259 12.44 -4.90 -6.16
C VAL A 259 13.40 -4.30 -7.19
N PRO A 260 12.89 -3.49 -8.14
CA PRO A 260 11.48 -3.17 -8.41
C PRO A 260 10.70 -4.34 -9.04
N GLY A 261 9.37 -4.22 -9.06
CA GLY A 261 8.50 -5.15 -9.80
C GLY A 261 7.73 -6.17 -8.93
N GLY A 262 7.89 -6.12 -7.61
CA GLY A 262 7.10 -6.85 -6.62
C GLY A 262 5.90 -6.05 -6.13
N VAL A 263 5.79 -5.87 -4.82
CA VAL A 263 4.64 -5.22 -4.13
C VAL A 263 4.31 -3.84 -4.71
N GLY A 264 5.32 -2.99 -4.95
CA GLY A 264 5.10 -1.64 -5.49
C GLY A 264 4.42 -1.59 -6.85
N ALA A 265 4.44 -2.67 -7.64
CA ALA A 265 3.71 -2.75 -8.90
C ALA A 265 2.20 -2.96 -8.72
N VAL A 266 1.76 -3.37 -7.52
CA VAL A 266 0.37 -3.71 -7.18
C VAL A 266 -0.37 -2.53 -6.52
N THR A 267 0.33 -1.66 -5.80
CA THR A 267 -0.26 -0.60 -4.96
C THR A 267 -1.27 0.29 -5.69
N THR A 268 -0.95 0.74 -6.92
CA THR A 268 -1.88 1.56 -7.70
C THR A 268 -3.12 0.80 -8.18
N ALA A 269 -3.06 -0.53 -8.31
CA ALA A 269 -4.23 -1.34 -8.62
C ALA A 269 -5.14 -1.49 -7.39
N ILE A 270 -4.57 -1.61 -6.19
CA ILE A 270 -5.33 -1.57 -4.94
C ILE A 270 -5.98 -0.20 -4.74
N LEU A 271 -5.26 0.90 -4.98
CA LEU A 271 -5.84 2.24 -4.94
C LEU A 271 -7.08 2.35 -5.86
N ALA A 272 -6.97 1.88 -7.10
CA ALA A 272 -8.10 1.87 -8.03
C ALA A 272 -9.25 0.98 -7.54
N LYS A 273 -8.96 -0.17 -6.92
CA LYS A 273 -9.96 -1.04 -6.26
C LYS A 273 -10.72 -0.29 -5.19
N HIS A 274 -10.02 0.41 -4.29
CA HIS A 274 -10.67 1.17 -3.21
C HIS A 274 -11.58 2.29 -3.76
N VAL A 275 -11.18 2.99 -4.83
CA VAL A 275 -12.03 4.01 -5.46
C VAL A 275 -13.31 3.40 -6.05
N ILE A 276 -13.20 2.23 -6.71
CA ILE A 276 -14.36 1.50 -7.24
C ILE A 276 -15.26 1.06 -6.09
N GLU A 277 -14.71 0.46 -5.03
CA GLU A 277 -15.48 0.03 -3.86
C GLU A 277 -16.15 1.20 -3.15
N ALA A 278 -15.50 2.35 -3.03
CA ALA A 278 -16.09 3.56 -2.49
C ALA A 278 -17.28 4.03 -3.33
N ALA A 279 -17.16 4.00 -4.67
CA ALA A 279 -18.24 4.35 -5.57
C ALA A 279 -19.41 3.35 -5.49
N GLU A 280 -19.15 2.05 -5.33
CA GLU A 280 -20.17 1.03 -5.10
C GLU A 280 -20.90 1.22 -3.77
N ARG A 281 -20.19 1.57 -2.70
CA ARG A 281 -20.77 1.87 -1.37
C ARG A 281 -21.66 3.11 -1.40
N ALA A 282 -21.31 4.12 -2.18
CA ALA A 282 -22.10 5.35 -2.33
C ALA A 282 -23.43 5.15 -3.07
N LEU A 283 -23.62 4.02 -3.76
CA LEU A 283 -24.87 3.65 -4.44
C LEU A 283 -25.86 2.92 -3.55
N ASN A 284 -25.44 2.43 -2.38
CA ASN A 284 -26.24 1.65 -1.43
C ASN A 284 -26.60 2.49 -0.20
#